data_d0915bd884877a3adc66ca6c59a7721a
#
_entry.id   d0915bd884877a3adc66ca6c59a7721a
#
_cell.length_a   1.000
_cell.length_b   1.000
_cell.length_c   1.000
_cell.angle_alpha   90.00
_cell.angle_beta   90.00
_cell.angle_gamma   90.00
#
_symmetry.space_group_name_H-M   'P 1'
#
loop_
_entity.id
_entity.type
_entity.pdbx_description
1 polymer ?
#
loop_
_entity_poly.entity_id
_entity_poly.type
_entity_poly.pdbx_seq_one_letter_code
_entity_poly.pdbx_strand_id
1 'polypeptide(L)'
;MHKSMIEYAQDADFVIHECFPTPAGLAAFNDWEMRTATFVTSYIHTPPSGFGKVMSAVKPRMAVAYHTVLLPDRHQAMLEGIRATYDGPLSIATDLMVWNVTKDNITWRMASFPDLVTPPPTTEGYKNAHRSGEATMSKYVMDSVWEGFTPPPLPDK
;
A
#
# COMPACT_ATOMS: atom_id res chain seq x y z
N MET A 1 10.23 -1.92 -2.46
CA MET A 1 9.85 -3.28 -1.97
C MET A 1 11.07 -4.03 -1.49
N HIS A 2 10.95 -4.78 -0.40
CA HIS A 2 12.06 -5.46 0.25
C HIS A 2 12.05 -6.96 -0.10
N LYS A 3 13.19 -7.51 -0.56
CA LYS A 3 13.26 -8.94 -0.97
C LYS A 3 12.91 -9.92 0.16
N SER A 4 13.20 -9.57 1.43
CA SER A 4 12.81 -10.41 2.57
C SER A 4 11.30 -10.60 2.67
N MET A 5 10.49 -9.64 2.22
CA MET A 5 9.03 -9.81 2.15
C MET A 5 8.67 -11.00 1.25
N ILE A 6 9.34 -11.09 0.09
CA ILE A 6 9.10 -12.20 -0.84
C ILE A 6 9.58 -13.52 -0.25
N GLU A 7 10.73 -13.52 0.42
CA GLU A 7 11.32 -14.73 1.01
C GLU A 7 10.48 -15.30 2.16
N TYR A 8 10.10 -14.44 3.11
CA TYR A 8 9.43 -14.91 4.34
C TYR A 8 7.90 -15.01 4.24
N ALA A 9 7.29 -14.40 3.22
CA ALA A 9 5.85 -14.47 3.03
C ALA A 9 5.40 -15.54 2.01
N GLN A 10 6.33 -16.40 1.54
CA GLN A 10 5.96 -17.49 0.62
C GLN A 10 4.89 -18.37 1.23
N ASP A 11 3.83 -18.64 0.46
CA ASP A 11 2.73 -19.53 0.83
C ASP A 11 2.07 -19.20 2.19
N ALA A 12 2.15 -17.94 2.62
CA ALA A 12 1.50 -17.50 3.85
C ALA A 12 -0.02 -17.64 3.75
N ASP A 13 -0.68 -17.98 4.85
CA ASP A 13 -2.15 -18.02 4.90
C ASP A 13 -2.76 -16.65 4.63
N PHE A 14 -2.13 -15.59 5.16
CA PHE A 14 -2.70 -14.25 5.14
C PHE A 14 -1.60 -13.20 5.07
N VAL A 15 -1.63 -12.36 4.06
CA VAL A 15 -0.65 -11.30 3.88
C VAL A 15 -1.34 -9.94 3.83
N ILE A 16 -0.98 -9.08 4.76
CA ILE A 16 -1.39 -7.67 4.78
C ILE A 16 -0.22 -6.84 4.29
N HIS A 17 -0.43 -6.08 3.25
CA HIS A 17 0.59 -5.19 2.69
C HIS A 17 -0.03 -3.88 2.23
N GLU A 18 0.71 -2.80 2.33
CA GLU A 18 0.24 -1.52 1.82
C GLU A 18 -0.02 -1.57 0.31
N CYS A 19 -1.04 -0.86 -0.12
CA CYS A 19 -1.34 -0.64 -1.52
C CYS A 19 -1.81 0.79 -1.70
N PHE A 20 -0.92 1.67 -2.07
CA PHE A 20 -1.19 3.10 -2.18
C PHE A 20 -1.88 3.40 -3.53
N PRO A 21 -2.63 4.51 -3.67
CA PRO A 21 -3.32 4.84 -4.92
C PRO A 21 -2.39 4.90 -6.14
N THR A 22 -2.97 4.84 -7.32
CA THR A 22 -2.21 5.07 -8.56
C THR A 22 -1.62 6.49 -8.58
N PRO A 23 -0.49 6.73 -9.27
CA PRO A 23 0.07 8.08 -9.42
C PRO A 23 -0.96 9.09 -9.93
N ALA A 24 -1.73 8.74 -10.95
CA ALA A 24 -2.78 9.61 -11.49
C ALA A 24 -3.89 9.91 -10.46
N GLY A 25 -4.30 8.88 -9.69
CA GLY A 25 -5.27 9.04 -8.63
C GLY A 25 -4.78 9.97 -7.52
N LEU A 26 -3.51 9.82 -7.12
CA LEU A 26 -2.92 10.66 -6.08
C LEU A 26 -2.70 12.11 -6.55
N ALA A 27 -2.24 12.29 -7.79
CA ALA A 27 -2.08 13.60 -8.40
C ALA A 27 -3.40 14.37 -8.43
N ALA A 28 -4.47 13.75 -8.90
CA ALA A 28 -5.80 14.35 -8.97
C ALA A 28 -6.41 14.64 -7.58
N PHE A 29 -6.06 13.87 -6.56
CA PHE A 29 -6.58 14.06 -5.20
C PHE A 29 -5.93 15.24 -4.47
N ASN A 30 -4.63 15.41 -4.64
CA ASN A 30 -3.87 16.40 -3.90
C ASN A 30 -3.53 17.65 -4.74
N ASP A 31 -3.98 17.70 -5.99
CA ASP A 31 -3.55 18.72 -6.97
C ASP A 31 -2.02 18.77 -7.08
N TRP A 32 -1.41 17.59 -7.21
CA TRP A 32 0.03 17.45 -7.31
C TRP A 32 0.48 17.24 -8.75
N GLU A 33 1.71 17.68 -9.03
CA GLU A 33 2.39 17.29 -10.26
C GLU A 33 2.55 15.78 -10.34
N MET A 34 2.42 15.23 -11.54
CA MET A 34 2.55 13.78 -11.80
C MET A 34 3.89 13.22 -11.30
N ARG A 35 4.97 13.99 -11.42
CA ARG A 35 6.29 13.60 -10.91
C ARG A 35 6.26 13.34 -9.40
N THR A 36 5.70 14.26 -8.62
CA THR A 36 5.58 14.12 -7.17
C THR A 36 4.69 12.94 -6.80
N ALA A 37 3.53 12.81 -7.45
CA ALA A 37 2.63 11.70 -7.22
C ALA A 37 3.26 10.35 -7.56
N THR A 38 4.01 10.25 -8.66
CA THR A 38 4.75 9.04 -9.05
C THR A 38 5.83 8.70 -8.04
N PHE A 39 6.58 9.70 -7.58
CA PHE A 39 7.61 9.50 -6.55
C PHE A 39 7.01 8.96 -5.25
N VAL A 40 5.98 9.59 -4.74
CA VAL A 40 5.32 9.15 -3.50
C VAL A 40 4.75 7.75 -3.65
N THR A 41 3.99 7.49 -4.72
CA THR A 41 3.30 6.21 -4.89
C THR A 41 4.25 5.05 -5.16
N SER A 42 5.34 5.27 -5.93
CA SER A 42 6.13 4.16 -6.47
C SER A 42 7.50 3.99 -5.81
N TYR A 43 7.99 5.00 -5.09
CA TYR A 43 9.31 4.97 -4.43
C TYR A 43 9.19 4.99 -2.90
N ILE A 44 8.17 5.65 -2.35
CA ILE A 44 7.93 5.68 -0.91
C ILE A 44 6.95 4.57 -0.53
N HIS A 45 5.87 4.42 -1.29
CA HIS A 45 4.82 3.42 -1.09
C HIS A 45 4.84 2.35 -2.18
N THR A 46 3.86 1.45 -2.11
CA THR A 46 3.67 0.36 -3.06
C THR A 46 2.46 0.64 -3.94
N PRO A 47 2.65 0.91 -5.25
CA PRO A 47 1.53 1.10 -6.17
C PRO A 47 0.75 -0.21 -6.40
N PRO A 48 -0.49 -0.14 -6.93
CA PRO A 48 -1.31 -1.33 -7.16
C PRO A 48 -0.62 -2.39 -8.03
N SER A 49 0.11 -1.98 -9.07
CA SER A 49 0.89 -2.89 -9.92
C SER A 49 2.04 -3.57 -9.17
N GLY A 50 2.66 -2.87 -8.21
CA GLY A 50 3.68 -3.42 -7.34
C GLY A 50 3.11 -4.41 -6.33
N PHE A 51 1.99 -4.04 -5.69
CA PHE A 51 1.26 -4.95 -4.79
C PHE A 51 0.88 -6.25 -5.51
N GLY A 52 0.29 -6.17 -6.71
CA GLY A 52 -0.07 -7.35 -7.48
C GLY A 52 1.14 -8.27 -7.75
N LYS A 53 2.29 -7.71 -8.13
CA LYS A 53 3.52 -8.48 -8.35
C LYS A 53 4.02 -9.16 -7.08
N VAL A 54 4.00 -8.47 -5.93
CA VAL A 54 4.36 -9.08 -4.64
C VAL A 54 3.44 -10.25 -4.32
N MET A 55 2.12 -10.06 -4.42
CA MET A 55 1.16 -11.11 -4.10
C MET A 55 1.25 -12.30 -5.05
N SER A 56 1.55 -12.08 -6.33
CA SER A 56 1.82 -13.15 -7.29
C SER A 56 3.09 -13.94 -6.97
N ALA A 57 4.10 -13.28 -6.39
CA ALA A 57 5.34 -13.93 -5.99
C ALA A 57 5.17 -14.73 -4.69
N VAL A 58 4.43 -14.24 -3.69
CA VAL A 58 4.27 -14.89 -2.38
C VAL A 58 3.09 -15.85 -2.29
N LYS A 59 2.10 -15.74 -3.18
CA LYS A 59 0.96 -16.65 -3.32
C LYS A 59 0.18 -16.93 -2.03
N PRO A 60 -0.26 -15.90 -1.29
CA PRO A 60 -1.00 -16.12 -0.06
C PRO A 60 -2.38 -16.72 -0.33
N ARG A 61 -2.95 -17.41 0.67
CA ARG A 61 -4.36 -17.84 0.61
C ARG A 61 -5.32 -16.63 0.59
N MET A 62 -4.92 -15.50 1.18
CA MET A 62 -5.63 -14.22 1.11
C MET A 62 -4.64 -13.06 1.14
N ALA A 63 -4.69 -12.20 0.15
CA ALA A 63 -4.00 -10.92 0.14
C ALA A 63 -4.92 -9.82 0.66
N VAL A 64 -4.40 -8.93 1.51
CA VAL A 64 -5.13 -7.76 2.01
C VAL A 64 -4.36 -6.50 1.70
N ALA A 65 -4.96 -5.65 0.89
CA ALA A 65 -4.45 -4.32 0.59
C ALA A 65 -4.94 -3.35 1.66
N TYR A 66 -4.03 -2.68 2.36
CA TYR A 66 -4.35 -1.63 3.32
C TYR A 66 -3.63 -0.32 2.97
N HIS A 67 -3.82 0.71 3.77
CA HIS A 67 -3.28 2.06 3.50
C HIS A 67 -3.73 2.61 2.14
N THR A 68 -4.92 2.25 1.78
CA THR A 68 -5.54 2.55 0.50
C THR A 68 -6.32 3.84 0.61
N VAL A 69 -5.93 4.98 0.29
CA VAL A 69 -6.81 6.18 0.31
C VAL A 69 -8.01 5.94 -0.60
N LEU A 70 -9.02 5.24 -0.05
CA LEU A 70 -10.20 4.80 -0.80
C LEU A 70 -11.13 5.98 -1.07
N LEU A 71 -11.08 6.45 -2.29
CA LEU A 71 -12.12 7.32 -2.83
C LEU A 71 -12.96 6.48 -3.81
N PRO A 72 -14.30 6.61 -3.79
CA PRO A 72 -15.18 5.75 -4.57
C PRO A 72 -14.84 5.64 -6.06
N ASP A 73 -14.43 6.74 -6.66
CA ASP A 73 -14.06 6.86 -8.06
C ASP A 73 -12.68 6.27 -8.42
N ARG A 74 -11.87 5.88 -7.43
CA ARG A 74 -10.48 5.41 -7.61
C ARG A 74 -10.27 3.96 -7.23
N HIS A 75 -11.24 3.37 -6.57
CA HIS A 75 -11.21 1.95 -6.20
C HIS A 75 -11.04 1.06 -7.43
N GLN A 76 -11.72 1.38 -8.52
CA GLN A 76 -11.64 0.62 -9.76
C GLN A 76 -10.23 0.63 -10.36
N ALA A 77 -9.58 1.78 -10.45
CA ALA A 77 -8.22 1.89 -10.99
C ALA A 77 -7.19 1.15 -10.12
N MET A 78 -7.39 1.13 -8.81
CA MET A 78 -6.56 0.34 -7.89
C MET A 78 -6.76 -1.15 -8.15
N LEU A 79 -8.00 -1.61 -8.22
CA LEU A 79 -8.32 -3.01 -8.48
C LEU A 79 -7.75 -3.48 -9.81
N GLU A 80 -7.92 -2.70 -10.87
CA GLU A 80 -7.36 -3.00 -12.19
C GLU A 80 -5.83 -3.11 -12.15
N GLY A 81 -5.16 -2.18 -11.46
CA GLY A 81 -3.71 -2.22 -11.29
C GLY A 81 -3.21 -3.47 -10.54
N ILE A 82 -3.93 -3.92 -9.50
CA ILE A 82 -3.63 -5.17 -8.79
C ILE A 82 -3.87 -6.37 -9.71
N ARG A 83 -5.04 -6.42 -10.35
CA ARG A 83 -5.49 -7.54 -11.17
C ARG A 83 -4.69 -7.70 -12.48
N ALA A 84 -3.93 -6.70 -12.88
CA ALA A 84 -3.00 -6.83 -14.00
C ALA A 84 -1.95 -7.93 -13.82
N THR A 85 -1.64 -8.29 -12.57
CA THR A 85 -0.60 -9.28 -12.26
C THR A 85 -0.98 -10.29 -11.16
N TYR A 86 -2.09 -10.10 -10.44
CA TYR A 86 -2.52 -10.98 -9.36
C TYR A 86 -3.99 -11.36 -9.51
N ASP A 87 -4.27 -12.65 -9.64
CA ASP A 87 -5.60 -13.23 -9.81
C ASP A 87 -6.11 -13.98 -8.56
N GLY A 88 -5.29 -14.06 -7.52
CA GLY A 88 -5.63 -14.75 -6.26
C GLY A 88 -6.66 -14.00 -5.39
N PRO A 89 -7.05 -14.60 -4.24
CA PRO A 89 -7.98 -14.00 -3.30
C PRO A 89 -7.48 -12.67 -2.77
N LEU A 90 -8.31 -11.64 -2.85
CA LEU A 90 -7.99 -10.26 -2.52
C LEU A 90 -9.09 -9.61 -1.68
N SER A 91 -8.70 -8.93 -0.61
CA SER A 91 -9.53 -7.99 0.13
C SER A 91 -8.88 -6.61 0.11
N ILE A 92 -9.65 -5.58 -0.18
CA ILE A 92 -9.21 -4.19 0.02
C ILE A 92 -9.77 -3.74 1.37
N ALA A 93 -8.86 -3.46 2.29
CA ALA A 93 -9.21 -3.16 3.66
C ALA A 93 -9.81 -1.77 3.83
N THR A 94 -10.83 -1.70 4.66
CA THR A 94 -11.32 -0.47 5.27
C THR A 94 -11.22 -0.58 6.79
N ASP A 95 -11.34 0.55 7.49
CA ASP A 95 -11.30 0.57 8.93
C ASP A 95 -12.35 -0.40 9.51
N LEU A 96 -11.97 -1.06 10.60
CA LEU A 96 -12.82 -1.99 11.35
C LEU A 96 -13.15 -3.32 10.64
N MET A 97 -12.51 -3.62 9.52
CA MET A 97 -12.56 -4.98 8.98
C MET A 97 -11.78 -5.94 9.88
N VAL A 98 -12.37 -7.09 10.12
CA VAL A 98 -11.79 -8.16 10.94
C VAL A 98 -11.79 -9.46 10.12
N TRP A 99 -10.65 -10.11 10.04
CA TRP A 99 -10.52 -11.43 9.40
C TRP A 99 -10.27 -12.51 10.46
N ASN A 100 -10.98 -13.61 10.34
CA ASN A 100 -10.72 -14.82 11.12
C ASN A 100 -10.06 -15.84 10.20
N VAL A 101 -8.82 -16.17 10.49
CA VAL A 101 -8.01 -17.09 9.68
C VAL A 101 -7.91 -18.42 10.41
N THR A 102 -8.33 -19.50 9.76
CA THR A 102 -8.17 -20.87 10.23
C THR A 102 -7.47 -21.69 9.14
N LYS A 103 -7.13 -22.93 9.42
CA LYS A 103 -6.56 -23.84 8.42
C LYS A 103 -7.47 -24.02 7.21
N ASP A 104 -8.76 -24.08 7.44
CA ASP A 104 -9.74 -24.47 6.42
C ASP A 104 -10.47 -23.27 5.82
N ASN A 105 -10.50 -22.13 6.51
CA ASN A 105 -11.31 -21.00 6.09
C ASN A 105 -10.73 -19.64 6.47
N ILE A 106 -11.04 -18.63 5.67
CA ILE A 106 -10.80 -17.22 5.96
C ILE A 106 -12.14 -16.49 5.79
N THR A 107 -12.66 -15.97 6.88
CA THR A 107 -13.89 -15.17 6.88
C THR A 107 -13.61 -13.75 7.32
N TRP A 108 -14.43 -12.82 6.87
CA TRP A 108 -14.31 -11.44 7.28
C TRP A 108 -15.65 -10.88 7.77
N ARG A 109 -15.59 -9.86 8.59
CA ARG A 109 -16.74 -9.10 9.07
C ARG A 109 -16.36 -7.65 9.33
N MET A 110 -17.34 -6.76 9.38
CA MET A 110 -17.15 -5.41 9.89
C MET A 110 -17.38 -5.42 11.41
N ALA A 111 -16.46 -4.81 12.15
CA ALA A 111 -16.74 -4.44 13.54
C ALA A 111 -17.42 -3.06 13.57
N SER A 112 -18.26 -2.84 14.58
CA SER A 112 -18.83 -1.53 14.87
C SER A 112 -18.37 -1.10 16.25
N PHE A 113 -18.05 0.16 16.39
CA PHE A 113 -17.77 0.76 17.69
C PHE A 113 -18.92 1.69 18.08
N PRO A 114 -19.24 1.78 19.36
CA PRO A 114 -20.10 2.86 19.82
C PRO A 114 -19.46 4.21 19.47
N ASP A 115 -20.27 5.22 19.30
CA ASP A 115 -19.79 6.58 19.03
C ASP A 115 -18.73 6.98 20.07
N LEU A 116 -17.52 7.19 19.61
CA LEU A 116 -16.43 7.61 20.46
C LEU A 116 -16.46 9.14 20.58
N VAL A 117 -16.33 9.59 21.81
CA VAL A 117 -16.06 11.02 22.04
C VAL A 117 -14.66 11.29 21.53
N THR A 118 -14.56 11.96 20.39
CA THR A 118 -13.26 12.42 19.87
C THR A 118 -12.82 13.63 20.68
N PRO A 119 -11.56 13.69 21.11
CA PRO A 119 -11.04 14.90 21.72
C PRO A 119 -11.13 16.07 20.71
N PRO A 120 -11.27 17.30 21.18
CA PRO A 120 -11.28 18.44 20.29
C PRO A 120 -9.98 18.45 19.46
N PRO A 121 -10.03 18.87 18.18
CA PRO A 121 -8.85 18.95 17.36
C PRO A 121 -7.82 19.86 18.04
N THR A 122 -6.58 19.40 18.08
CA THR A 122 -5.49 20.25 18.57
C THR A 122 -5.30 21.42 17.62
N THR A 123 -5.32 22.63 18.16
CA THR A 123 -5.10 23.87 17.38
C THR A 123 -3.62 24.06 17.02
N GLU A 124 -2.72 23.27 17.59
CA GLU A 124 -1.31 23.27 17.21
C GLU A 124 -1.11 22.40 15.96
N GLY A 125 -0.94 23.06 14.83
CA GLY A 125 -0.53 22.40 13.59
C GLY A 125 0.81 21.66 13.77
N TYR A 126 0.96 20.53 13.10
CA TYR A 126 2.26 19.87 13.00
C TYR A 126 3.28 20.83 12.41
N LYS A 127 4.24 21.21 13.21
CA LYS A 127 5.41 21.93 12.69
C LYS A 127 6.20 20.93 11.88
N ASN A 128 6.27 21.16 10.57
CA ASN A 128 7.11 20.35 9.71
C ASN A 128 8.55 20.39 10.24
N ALA A 129 9.04 19.24 10.69
CA ALA A 129 10.44 19.10 11.03
C ALA A 129 11.26 19.25 9.75
N HIS A 130 12.02 20.34 9.66
CA HIS A 130 12.99 20.47 8.59
C HIS A 130 14.10 19.45 8.80
N ARG A 131 14.16 18.45 7.92
CA ARG A 131 15.32 17.57 7.86
C ARG A 131 16.45 18.34 7.20
N SER A 132 17.49 18.62 7.97
CA SER A 132 18.76 19.14 7.44
C SER A 132 19.65 17.94 7.09
N GLY A 133 20.14 17.88 5.85
CA GLY A 133 21.09 16.89 5.37
C GLY A 133 20.55 16.03 4.21
N GLU A 134 21.46 15.46 3.44
CA GLU A 134 21.12 14.49 2.40
C GLU A 134 20.61 13.21 3.02
N ALA A 135 19.44 12.73 2.58
CA ALA A 135 18.91 11.44 2.98
C ALA A 135 19.73 10.35 2.27
N THR A 136 20.54 9.63 3.02
CA THR A 136 21.27 8.47 2.50
C THR A 136 20.55 7.18 2.92
N MET A 137 20.26 6.32 1.96
CA MET A 137 19.76 4.99 2.28
C MET A 137 20.89 4.12 2.85
N SER A 138 20.58 3.34 3.88
CA SER A 138 21.55 2.40 4.42
C SER A 138 21.90 1.32 3.39
N LYS A 139 23.13 0.77 3.46
CA LYS A 139 23.53 -0.36 2.61
C LYS A 139 22.55 -1.53 2.71
N TYR A 140 22.03 -1.83 3.90
CA TYR A 140 21.03 -2.87 4.11
C TYR A 140 19.78 -2.66 3.26
N VAL A 141 19.26 -1.43 3.20
CA VAL A 141 18.08 -1.10 2.38
C VAL A 141 18.40 -1.24 0.90
N MET A 142 19.56 -0.75 0.46
CA MET A 142 19.98 -0.85 -0.94
C MET A 142 20.16 -2.31 -1.41
N ASP A 143 20.81 -3.13 -0.59
CA ASP A 143 21.07 -4.54 -0.92
C ASP A 143 19.81 -5.42 -0.83
N SER A 144 18.72 -4.92 -0.24
CA SER A 144 17.48 -5.67 -0.01
C SER A 144 16.37 -5.37 -1.02
N VAL A 145 16.61 -4.53 -2.00
CA VAL A 145 15.63 -4.21 -3.05
C VAL A 145 15.27 -5.48 -3.83
N TRP A 146 13.97 -5.71 -3.98
CA TRP A 146 13.49 -6.83 -4.79
C TRP A 146 13.46 -6.43 -6.28
N GLU A 147 14.13 -7.21 -7.12
CA GLU A 147 14.26 -6.94 -8.55
C GLU A 147 12.98 -7.19 -9.36
N GLY A 148 12.02 -7.92 -8.80
CA GLY A 148 10.73 -8.19 -9.44
C GLY A 148 9.83 -6.97 -9.65
N PHE A 149 10.22 -5.82 -9.07
CA PHE A 149 9.53 -4.56 -9.30
C PHE A 149 10.52 -3.40 -9.44
N THR A 150 10.51 -2.77 -10.60
CA THR A 150 11.20 -1.50 -10.84
C THR A 150 10.16 -0.38 -10.86
N PRO A 151 10.27 0.64 -10.01
CA PRO A 151 9.40 1.79 -10.08
C PRO A 151 9.47 2.45 -11.46
N PRO A 152 8.36 3.02 -11.96
CA PRO A 152 8.40 3.76 -13.21
C PRO A 152 9.34 4.96 -13.11
N PRO A 153 9.99 5.38 -14.20
CA PRO A 153 10.80 6.59 -14.20
C PRO A 153 9.94 7.80 -13.80
N LEU A 154 10.55 8.72 -13.08
CA LEU A 154 9.86 9.96 -12.75
C LEU A 154 9.66 10.80 -14.02
N PRO A 155 8.45 11.32 -14.25
CA PRO A 155 8.21 12.25 -15.37
C PRO A 155 9.15 13.45 -15.29
N ASP A 156 9.47 14.00 -16.46
CA ASP A 156 10.21 15.26 -16.55
C ASP A 156 9.48 16.40 -15.82
N LYS A 157 10.22 17.40 -15.41
CA LYS A 157 9.67 18.60 -14.73
C LYS A 157 8.85 19.43 -15.69
#